data_c676377e77be850fb44dfb645353f76e
#
_entry.id   c676377e77be850fb44dfb645353f76e
#
_cell.length_a   1.000
_cell.length_b   1.000
_cell.length_c   1.000
_cell.angle_alpha   90.00
_cell.angle_beta   90.00
_cell.angle_gamma   90.00
#
_symmetry.space_group_name_H-M   'P 1'
#
loop_
_entity.id
_entity.type
_entity.pdbx_description
1 polymer ?
#
loop_
_entity_poly.entity_id
_entity_poly.type
_entity_poly.pdbx_seq_one_letter_code
_entity_poly.pdbx_strand_id
1 'polypeptide(L)'
;MFGEKKLFFGMHLFYKRHGFLLFEWLVVLSIIGILMTCTIPRLSCWYEKRTLELAAGELAQAIRETQIASKNERSDMRHYAEGLIFRCFMKDGYVVYQVEKGSRVIYPKGRLPKGIALASNGTAPAMVFKRAAFAGRSRIYTYKLFSKEHKYGIRVVCAMYTGRIQIIKEY
;
A
#
# COMPACT_ATOMS: atom_id res chain seq x y z
N MET A 1 35.98 -67.41 37.87
CA MET A 1 34.64 -67.10 38.41
C MET A 1 34.66 -65.64 38.82
N PHE A 2 34.66 -64.74 37.83
CA PHE A 2 34.56 -63.27 38.05
C PHE A 2 34.14 -62.62 36.73
N GLY A 3 33.00 -61.91 36.71
CA GLY A 3 32.78 -60.93 35.68
C GLY A 3 31.43 -60.92 34.94
N GLU A 4 30.31 -60.72 35.60
CA GLU A 4 29.07 -60.37 34.91
C GLU A 4 28.17 -59.41 35.73
N LYS A 5 28.66 -58.30 36.24
CA LYS A 5 27.81 -57.31 36.93
C LYS A 5 28.00 -55.85 36.53
N LYS A 6 28.71 -55.55 35.42
CA LYS A 6 28.94 -54.14 35.07
C LYS A 6 28.22 -53.63 33.79
N LEU A 7 27.46 -54.48 33.08
CA LEU A 7 26.78 -54.06 31.84
C LEU A 7 25.35 -53.56 32.02
N PHE A 8 24.75 -53.77 33.15
CA PHE A 8 23.32 -53.36 33.38
C PHE A 8 23.14 -51.95 33.96
N PHE A 9 24.18 -51.33 34.44
CA PHE A 9 24.05 -50.00 35.09
C PHE A 9 24.06 -48.82 34.10
N GLY A 10 24.54 -49.04 32.88
CA GLY A 10 24.64 -47.98 31.88
C GLY A 10 23.34 -47.70 31.09
N MET A 11 22.43 -48.68 30.99
CA MET A 11 21.26 -48.57 30.14
C MET A 11 20.07 -47.85 30.78
N HIS A 12 20.04 -47.76 32.13
CA HIS A 12 18.93 -47.07 32.82
C HIS A 12 19.10 -45.54 32.87
N LEU A 13 20.33 -45.02 32.63
CA LEU A 13 20.58 -43.57 32.63
C LEU A 13 20.22 -42.87 31.31
N PHE A 14 20.20 -43.63 30.21
CA PHE A 14 19.82 -43.07 28.90
C PHE A 14 18.31 -42.93 28.74
N TYR A 15 17.50 -43.77 29.35
CA TYR A 15 16.04 -43.73 29.23
C TYR A 15 15.40 -42.51 29.93
N LYS A 16 16.02 -42.00 31.02
CA LYS A 16 15.51 -40.79 31.73
C LYS A 16 15.79 -39.45 31.01
N ARG A 17 16.74 -39.40 30.08
CA ARG A 17 17.08 -38.15 29.37
C ARG A 17 16.15 -37.85 28.18
N HIS A 18 15.57 -38.87 27.53
CA HIS A 18 14.72 -38.68 26.38
C HIS A 18 13.35 -38.09 26.72
N GLY A 19 12.79 -38.43 27.88
CA GLY A 19 11.50 -37.86 28.31
C GLY A 19 11.60 -36.37 28.67
N PHE A 20 12.74 -35.93 29.18
CA PHE A 20 12.96 -34.53 29.52
C PHE A 20 13.12 -33.65 28.30
N LEU A 21 13.83 -34.10 27.26
CA LEU A 21 13.98 -33.40 25.99
C LEU A 21 12.64 -33.20 25.27
N LEU A 22 11.76 -34.21 25.32
CA LEU A 22 10.45 -34.13 24.67
C LEU A 22 9.55 -33.09 25.33
N PHE A 23 9.57 -33.03 26.66
CA PHE A 23 8.85 -32.03 27.43
C PHE A 23 9.38 -30.60 27.19
N GLU A 24 10.69 -30.43 27.10
CA GLU A 24 11.34 -29.16 26.80
C GLU A 24 10.92 -28.62 25.43
N TRP A 25 10.92 -29.47 24.39
CA TRP A 25 10.44 -29.11 23.08
C TRP A 25 8.95 -28.73 23.06
N LEU A 26 8.12 -29.42 23.84
CA LEU A 26 6.71 -29.12 23.96
C LEU A 26 6.47 -27.75 24.58
N VAL A 27 7.24 -27.39 25.61
CA VAL A 27 7.18 -26.07 26.25
C VAL A 27 7.62 -24.97 25.27
N VAL A 28 8.73 -25.18 24.56
CA VAL A 28 9.23 -24.22 23.56
C VAL A 28 8.20 -23.99 22.45
N LEU A 29 7.62 -25.06 21.90
CA LEU A 29 6.57 -24.96 20.87
C LEU A 29 5.32 -24.25 21.39
N SER A 30 4.95 -24.48 22.64
CA SER A 30 3.81 -23.79 23.27
C SER A 30 4.04 -22.29 23.39
N ILE A 31 5.25 -21.88 23.81
CA ILE A 31 5.62 -20.46 23.90
C ILE A 31 5.62 -19.81 22.51
N ILE A 32 6.21 -20.47 21.51
CA ILE A 32 6.21 -19.98 20.12
C ILE A 32 4.78 -19.84 19.60
N GLY A 33 3.91 -20.83 19.86
CA GLY A 33 2.50 -20.80 19.49
C GLY A 33 1.77 -19.57 20.06
N ILE A 34 1.97 -19.30 21.36
CA ILE A 34 1.37 -18.14 22.04
C ILE A 34 1.89 -16.81 21.42
N LEU A 35 3.20 -16.72 21.19
CA LEU A 35 3.79 -15.52 20.58
C LEU A 35 3.28 -15.27 19.16
N MET A 36 3.12 -16.32 18.37
CA MET A 36 2.59 -16.20 16.99
C MET A 36 1.14 -15.70 16.96
N THR A 37 0.29 -16.16 17.87
CA THR A 37 -1.12 -15.72 17.91
C THR A 37 -1.26 -14.23 18.18
N CYS A 38 -0.36 -13.63 18.95
CA CYS A 38 -0.34 -12.20 19.25
C CYS A 38 0.30 -11.37 18.11
N THR A 39 1.24 -11.95 17.38
CA THR A 39 2.06 -11.22 16.39
C THR A 39 1.35 -11.11 15.03
N ILE A 40 0.68 -12.15 14.58
CA ILE A 40 0.05 -12.22 13.25
C ILE A 40 -0.96 -11.07 13.01
N PRO A 41 -1.93 -10.77 13.90
CA PRO A 41 -2.90 -9.71 13.67
C PRO A 41 -2.26 -8.32 13.61
N ARG A 42 -1.21 -8.06 14.39
CA ARG A 42 -0.48 -6.78 14.38
C ARG A 42 0.29 -6.60 13.08
N LEU A 43 0.89 -7.67 12.56
CA LEU A 43 1.63 -7.64 11.31
C LEU A 43 0.71 -7.37 10.12
N SER A 44 -0.48 -7.98 10.09
CA SER A 44 -1.49 -7.73 9.06
C SER A 44 -1.92 -6.26 9.02
N CYS A 45 -2.27 -5.67 10.16
CA CYS A 45 -2.60 -4.26 10.26
C CYS A 45 -1.47 -3.33 9.81
N TRP A 46 -0.23 -3.65 10.19
CA TRP A 46 0.94 -2.87 9.77
C TRP A 46 1.16 -2.95 8.27
N TYR A 47 1.05 -4.15 7.69
CA TYR A 47 1.20 -4.37 6.25
C TYR A 47 0.17 -3.59 5.45
N GLU A 48 -1.09 -3.59 5.87
CA GLU A 48 -2.15 -2.82 5.20
C GLU A 48 -1.90 -1.31 5.25
N LYS A 49 -1.52 -0.77 6.41
CA LYS A 49 -1.16 0.64 6.52
C LYS A 49 -0.01 1.00 5.60
N ARG A 50 1.01 0.15 5.55
CA ARG A 50 2.17 0.35 4.69
C ARG A 50 1.82 0.31 3.21
N THR A 51 0.98 -0.64 2.80
CA THR A 51 0.50 -0.75 1.42
C THR A 51 -0.31 0.49 1.03
N LEU A 52 -1.15 0.99 1.93
CA LEU A 52 -1.94 2.20 1.70
C LEU A 52 -1.05 3.45 1.61
N GLU A 53 -0.01 3.57 2.42
CA GLU A 53 0.98 4.67 2.34
C GLU A 53 1.74 4.65 1.02
N LEU A 54 2.20 3.48 0.58
CA LEU A 54 2.90 3.33 -0.70
C LEU A 54 1.99 3.71 -1.86
N ALA A 55 0.75 3.26 -1.86
CA ALA A 55 -0.23 3.61 -2.88
C ALA A 55 -0.55 5.11 -2.92
N ALA A 56 -0.66 5.76 -1.76
CA ALA A 56 -0.84 7.21 -1.69
C ALA A 56 0.39 7.97 -2.21
N GLY A 57 1.59 7.46 -1.93
CA GLY A 57 2.84 7.98 -2.47
C GLY A 57 2.92 7.86 -3.98
N GLU A 58 2.57 6.69 -4.53
CA GLU A 58 2.53 6.45 -5.97
C GLU A 58 1.53 7.38 -6.67
N LEU A 59 0.33 7.52 -6.12
CA LEU A 59 -0.67 8.44 -6.66
C LEU A 59 -0.19 9.89 -6.63
N ALA A 60 0.42 10.33 -5.54
CA ALA A 60 0.97 11.67 -5.40
C ALA A 60 2.10 11.93 -6.40
N GLN A 61 2.95 10.94 -6.64
CA GLN A 61 4.00 11.00 -7.65
C GLN A 61 3.43 11.11 -9.06
N ALA A 62 2.44 10.30 -9.42
CA ALA A 62 1.78 10.34 -10.72
C ALA A 62 1.12 11.71 -11.00
N ILE A 63 0.52 12.32 -9.97
CA ILE A 63 -0.02 13.68 -10.07
C ILE A 63 1.12 14.70 -10.31
N ARG A 64 2.24 14.57 -9.60
CA ARG A 64 3.40 15.47 -9.76
C ARG A 64 4.03 15.34 -11.13
N GLU A 65 4.16 14.13 -11.65
CA GLU A 65 4.67 13.89 -13.01
C GLU A 65 3.74 14.53 -14.06
N THR A 66 2.43 14.43 -13.88
CA THR A 66 1.45 15.09 -14.74
C THR A 66 1.60 16.62 -14.69
N GLN A 67 1.84 17.19 -13.51
CA GLN A 67 2.10 18.62 -13.35
C GLN A 67 3.36 19.07 -14.12
N ILE A 68 4.44 18.30 -14.01
CA ILE A 68 5.71 18.58 -14.70
C ILE A 68 5.52 18.45 -16.21
N ALA A 69 4.88 17.39 -16.67
CA ALA A 69 4.57 17.16 -18.08
C ALA A 69 3.74 18.32 -18.67
N SER A 70 2.72 18.78 -17.94
CA SER A 70 1.89 19.93 -18.35
C SER A 70 2.68 21.23 -18.49
N LYS A 71 3.72 21.45 -17.66
CA LYS A 71 4.59 22.64 -17.77
C LYS A 71 5.54 22.55 -18.94
N ASN A 72 6.03 21.35 -19.25
CA ASN A 72 7.04 21.13 -20.29
C ASN A 72 6.43 20.96 -21.69
N GLU A 73 5.11 20.86 -21.77
CA GLU A 73 4.44 20.67 -23.06
C GLU A 73 4.62 21.89 -23.95
N ARG A 74 5.33 21.71 -25.10
CA ARG A 74 5.40 22.74 -26.15
C ARG A 74 4.01 22.91 -26.74
N SER A 75 3.41 24.05 -26.50
CA SER A 75 2.12 24.38 -27.09
C SER A 75 2.30 24.78 -28.57
N ASP A 76 1.93 23.91 -29.49
CA ASP A 76 1.46 24.39 -30.75
C ASP A 76 0.22 25.27 -30.49
N MET A 77 0.24 26.51 -31.01
CA MET A 77 -0.80 27.51 -30.71
C MET A 77 -2.24 27.08 -31.00
N ARG A 78 -2.42 25.99 -31.74
CA ARG A 78 -3.73 25.44 -32.11
C ARG A 78 -4.41 24.61 -31.01
N HIS A 79 -3.69 24.19 -29.98
CA HIS A 79 -4.21 23.30 -28.92
C HIS A 79 -4.16 23.91 -27.51
N TYR A 80 -4.18 25.24 -27.39
CA TYR A 80 -4.16 25.94 -26.10
C TYR A 80 -5.31 25.56 -25.16
N ALA A 81 -6.39 24.97 -25.69
CA ALA A 81 -7.58 24.62 -24.93
C ALA A 81 -7.49 23.24 -24.22
N GLU A 82 -6.61 22.35 -24.71
CA GLU A 82 -6.54 20.98 -24.23
C GLU A 82 -5.44 20.83 -23.18
N GLY A 83 -5.80 20.88 -21.89
CA GLY A 83 -4.92 20.54 -20.79
C GLY A 83 -4.75 19.04 -20.65
N LEU A 84 -3.74 18.63 -19.85
CA LEU A 84 -3.63 17.23 -19.40
C LEU A 84 -4.67 16.95 -18.33
N ILE A 85 -5.40 15.87 -18.49
CA ILE A 85 -6.45 15.44 -17.56
C ILE A 85 -5.97 14.22 -16.81
N PHE A 86 -5.79 14.35 -15.51
CA PHE A 86 -5.53 13.23 -14.63
C PHE A 86 -6.85 12.65 -14.13
N ARG A 87 -7.08 11.37 -14.38
CA ARG A 87 -8.27 10.64 -13.90
C ARG A 87 -7.85 9.50 -13.01
N CYS A 88 -8.62 9.31 -11.94
CA CYS A 88 -8.48 8.19 -11.03
C CYS A 88 -9.86 7.55 -10.82
N PHE A 89 -9.99 6.25 -11.03
CA PHE A 89 -11.25 5.53 -10.95
C PHE A 89 -11.05 4.07 -10.56
N MET A 90 -12.13 3.42 -10.13
CA MET A 90 -12.14 1.99 -9.84
C MET A 90 -12.43 1.20 -11.11
N LYS A 91 -11.57 0.21 -11.41
CA LYS A 91 -11.78 -0.77 -12.48
C LYS A 91 -11.36 -2.15 -12.01
N ASP A 92 -12.23 -3.14 -12.22
CA ASP A 92 -11.98 -4.55 -11.88
C ASP A 92 -11.50 -4.76 -10.43
N GLY A 93 -12.02 -3.96 -9.48
CA GLY A 93 -11.65 -4.01 -8.07
C GLY A 93 -10.31 -3.35 -7.71
N TYR A 94 -9.70 -2.63 -8.63
CA TYR A 94 -8.46 -1.87 -8.43
C TYR A 94 -8.67 -0.39 -8.67
N VAL A 95 -7.91 0.42 -7.97
CA VAL A 95 -7.80 1.84 -8.28
C VAL A 95 -6.83 2.00 -9.44
N VAL A 96 -7.30 2.56 -10.53
CA VAL A 96 -6.53 2.82 -11.75
C VAL A 96 -6.45 4.33 -11.94
N TYR A 97 -5.28 4.81 -12.34
CA TYR A 97 -5.10 6.22 -12.74
C TYR A 97 -4.51 6.30 -14.14
N GLN A 98 -4.88 7.36 -14.84
CA GLN A 98 -4.42 7.61 -16.21
C GLN A 98 -4.36 9.11 -16.50
N VAL A 99 -3.51 9.48 -17.45
CA VAL A 99 -3.38 10.84 -17.94
C VAL A 99 -3.87 10.90 -19.39
N GLU A 100 -4.81 11.77 -19.65
CA GLU A 100 -5.44 11.96 -20.94
C GLU A 100 -5.14 13.35 -21.51
N LYS A 101 -5.02 13.46 -22.82
CA LYS A 101 -5.04 14.71 -23.57
C LYS A 101 -6.11 14.63 -24.63
N GLY A 102 -7.15 15.43 -24.49
CA GLY A 102 -8.36 15.25 -25.30
C GLY A 102 -8.95 13.85 -25.09
N SER A 103 -9.04 13.08 -26.17
CA SER A 103 -9.55 11.70 -26.13
C SER A 103 -8.46 10.62 -26.07
N ARG A 104 -7.18 11.00 -26.04
CA ARG A 104 -6.06 10.05 -26.05
C ARG A 104 -5.45 9.90 -24.67
N VAL A 105 -5.25 8.66 -24.25
CA VAL A 105 -4.42 8.32 -23.06
C VAL A 105 -2.96 8.46 -23.48
N ILE A 106 -2.23 9.38 -22.82
CA ILE A 106 -0.83 9.71 -23.17
C ILE A 106 0.14 8.84 -22.38
N TYR A 107 -0.13 8.64 -21.10
CA TYR A 107 0.71 7.82 -20.22
C TYR A 107 0.04 6.49 -19.92
N PRO A 108 0.84 5.42 -19.73
CA PRO A 108 0.31 4.12 -19.37
C PRO A 108 -0.52 4.21 -18.09
N LYS A 109 -1.58 3.45 -18.04
CA LYS A 109 -2.43 3.32 -16.86
C LYS A 109 -1.61 2.77 -15.70
N GLY A 110 -1.50 3.54 -14.62
CA GLY A 110 -1.01 3.03 -13.35
C GLY A 110 -2.12 2.30 -12.60
N ARG A 111 -1.75 1.32 -11.80
CA ARG A 111 -2.67 0.49 -11.04
C ARG A 111 -2.17 0.34 -9.61
N LEU A 112 -2.98 0.80 -8.65
CA LEU A 112 -2.65 0.65 -7.25
C LEU A 112 -2.84 -0.81 -6.76
N PRO A 113 -2.17 -1.23 -5.69
CA PRO A 113 -2.30 -2.57 -5.12
C PRO A 113 -3.75 -2.96 -4.83
N LYS A 114 -4.00 -4.28 -4.85
CA LYS A 114 -5.31 -4.84 -4.49
C LYS A 114 -5.67 -4.55 -3.03
N GLY A 115 -6.95 -4.37 -2.75
CA GLY A 115 -7.42 -4.11 -1.37
C GLY A 115 -7.53 -2.62 -1.02
N ILE A 116 -7.16 -1.73 -1.95
CA ILE A 116 -7.35 -0.29 -1.81
C ILE A 116 -8.64 0.12 -2.52
N ALA A 117 -9.43 0.92 -1.87
CA ALA A 117 -10.65 1.51 -2.42
C ALA A 117 -10.53 3.03 -2.49
N LEU A 118 -11.22 3.61 -3.47
CA LEU A 118 -11.37 5.05 -3.61
C LEU A 118 -12.70 5.47 -2.97
N ALA A 119 -12.67 6.47 -2.07
CA ALA A 119 -13.89 7.08 -1.59
C ALA A 119 -14.55 7.88 -2.72
N SER A 120 -15.83 7.92 -2.80
CA SER A 120 -16.60 8.59 -3.87
C SER A 120 -17.03 7.61 -4.99
N ASN A 121 -17.84 6.60 -4.59
CA ASN A 121 -18.52 5.68 -5.51
C ASN A 121 -17.68 5.20 -6.71
N GLY A 122 -16.36 5.06 -6.51
CA GLY A 122 -15.43 4.58 -7.52
C GLY A 122 -14.98 5.59 -8.57
N THR A 123 -15.43 6.84 -8.51
CA THR A 123 -15.03 7.88 -9.47
C THR A 123 -14.54 9.12 -8.75
N ALA A 124 -13.27 9.44 -8.88
CA ALA A 124 -12.71 10.68 -8.34
C ALA A 124 -12.84 11.81 -9.38
N PRO A 125 -12.90 13.08 -8.94
CA PRO A 125 -12.94 14.23 -9.84
C PRO A 125 -11.69 14.27 -10.72
N ALA A 126 -11.88 14.49 -12.02
CA ALA A 126 -10.77 14.66 -12.95
C ALA A 126 -10.05 15.99 -12.66
N MET A 127 -8.71 15.94 -12.55
CA MET A 127 -7.88 17.13 -12.44
C MET A 127 -7.40 17.56 -13.82
N VAL A 128 -7.62 18.83 -14.18
CA VAL A 128 -7.16 19.40 -15.45
C VAL A 128 -5.97 20.29 -15.20
N PHE A 129 -4.84 19.97 -15.82
CA PHE A 129 -3.60 20.74 -15.75
C PHE A 129 -3.41 21.51 -17.06
N LYS A 130 -3.36 22.85 -17.00
CA LYS A 130 -3.04 23.72 -18.13
C LYS A 130 -1.72 24.43 -17.88
N ARG A 131 -0.98 24.75 -18.96
CA ARG A 131 0.37 25.33 -18.90
C ARG A 131 0.48 26.67 -18.15
N ALA A 132 -0.49 27.54 -18.28
CA ALA A 132 -0.40 28.92 -17.76
C ALA A 132 -0.94 29.12 -16.35
N ALA A 133 -1.83 28.29 -15.92
CA ALA A 133 -2.39 28.22 -14.58
C ALA A 133 -3.14 26.92 -14.48
N PHE A 134 -3.28 26.41 -13.29
CA PHE A 134 -4.31 25.40 -13.05
C PHE A 134 -5.65 25.98 -13.53
N ALA A 135 -6.09 25.53 -14.70
CA ALA A 135 -7.32 26.03 -15.33
C ALA A 135 -8.54 25.38 -14.70
N GLY A 136 -8.68 25.56 -13.41
CA GLY A 136 -9.85 25.21 -12.66
C GLY A 136 -10.13 26.35 -11.69
N ARG A 137 -11.38 26.70 -11.52
CA ARG A 137 -11.80 27.52 -10.38
C ARG A 137 -11.13 26.98 -9.13
N SER A 138 -10.65 27.86 -8.23
CA SER A 138 -9.91 27.53 -7.01
C SER A 138 -10.52 26.35 -6.22
N ARG A 139 -10.11 25.15 -6.54
CA ARG A 139 -10.56 23.95 -5.87
C ARG A 139 -9.39 23.14 -5.37
N ILE A 140 -9.52 22.67 -4.16
CA ILE A 140 -8.67 21.63 -3.61
C ILE A 140 -9.23 20.31 -4.10
N TYR A 141 -8.40 19.52 -4.79
CA TYR A 141 -8.76 18.16 -5.16
C TYR A 141 -8.27 17.21 -4.08
N THR A 142 -9.16 16.34 -3.64
CA THR A 142 -8.86 15.37 -2.60
C THR A 142 -9.20 13.97 -3.12
N TYR A 143 -8.20 13.10 -3.16
CA TYR A 143 -8.38 11.67 -3.38
C TYR A 143 -8.28 10.97 -2.04
N LYS A 144 -9.35 10.35 -1.63
CA LYS A 144 -9.40 9.57 -0.40
C LYS A 144 -9.28 8.09 -0.73
N LEU A 145 -8.16 7.51 -0.32
CA LEU A 145 -7.88 6.08 -0.41
C LEU A 145 -8.14 5.44 0.94
N PHE A 146 -8.68 4.25 0.95
CA PHE A 146 -8.89 3.49 2.19
C PHE A 146 -8.71 1.99 1.97
N SER A 147 -8.30 1.31 3.02
CA SER A 147 -8.26 -0.14 3.07
C SER A 147 -9.67 -0.68 3.26
N LYS A 148 -10.05 -1.70 2.47
CA LYS A 148 -11.37 -2.33 2.59
C LYS A 148 -11.52 -3.12 3.88
N GLU A 149 -10.44 -3.71 4.38
CA GLU A 149 -10.48 -4.62 5.53
C GLU A 149 -10.51 -3.88 6.87
N HIS A 150 -9.61 -2.91 7.08
CA HIS A 150 -9.45 -2.22 8.36
C HIS A 150 -9.93 -0.76 8.37
N LYS A 151 -10.55 -0.29 7.30
CA LYS A 151 -11.11 1.07 7.19
C LYS A 151 -10.09 2.20 7.45
N TYR A 152 -8.79 1.93 7.31
CA TYR A 152 -7.78 2.98 7.35
C TYR A 152 -7.90 3.88 6.13
N GLY A 153 -7.75 5.19 6.34
CA GLY A 153 -7.87 6.20 5.30
C GLY A 153 -6.61 7.04 5.15
N ILE A 154 -6.29 7.38 3.90
CA ILE A 154 -5.28 8.38 3.55
C ILE A 154 -5.88 9.31 2.52
N ARG A 155 -5.70 10.62 2.72
CA ARG A 155 -6.09 11.65 1.76
C ARG A 155 -4.87 12.18 1.03
N VAL A 156 -4.92 12.15 -0.30
CA VAL A 156 -3.99 12.87 -1.17
C VAL A 156 -4.67 14.15 -1.59
N VAL A 157 -4.18 15.27 -1.09
CA VAL A 157 -4.75 16.60 -1.30
C VAL A 157 -3.85 17.37 -2.26
N CYS A 158 -4.41 17.85 -3.36
CA CYS A 158 -3.72 18.70 -4.32
C CYS A 158 -4.31 20.10 -4.29
N ALA A 159 -3.50 21.09 -3.88
CA ALA A 159 -3.87 22.49 -3.88
C ALA A 159 -3.62 23.10 -5.25
N MET A 160 -4.65 23.45 -5.99
CA MET A 160 -4.57 23.87 -7.40
C MET A 160 -3.77 25.16 -7.61
N TYR A 161 -3.80 26.12 -6.69
CA TYR A 161 -3.06 27.38 -6.81
C TYR A 161 -1.55 27.20 -6.68
N THR A 162 -1.13 26.40 -5.72
CA THR A 162 0.31 26.25 -5.41
C THR A 162 0.91 25.02 -6.07
N GLY A 163 0.07 24.10 -6.57
CA GLY A 163 0.50 22.79 -7.05
C GLY A 163 1.04 21.91 -5.92
N ARG A 164 0.84 22.30 -4.65
CA ARG A 164 1.32 21.54 -3.50
C ARG A 164 0.49 20.29 -3.32
N ILE A 165 1.17 19.15 -3.21
CA ILE A 165 0.55 17.87 -2.90
C ILE A 165 0.88 17.51 -1.46
N GLN A 166 -0.15 17.19 -0.68
CA GLN A 166 -0.04 16.75 0.71
C GLN A 166 -0.69 15.38 0.87
N ILE A 167 -0.06 14.53 1.65
CA ILE A 167 -0.59 13.23 2.07
C ILE A 167 -0.99 13.36 3.53
N ILE A 168 -2.27 13.18 3.83
CA ILE A 168 -2.84 13.30 5.19
C ILE A 168 -3.31 11.91 5.61
N LYS A 169 -2.77 11.40 6.70
CA LYS A 169 -3.13 10.10 7.27
C LYS A 169 -4.33 10.26 8.20
N GLU A 170 -5.33 9.35 8.07
CA GLU A 170 -6.56 9.31 8.86
C GLU A 170 -6.65 7.99 9.63
N TYR A 171 -5.70 7.72 10.55
CA TYR A 171 -5.72 6.54 11.41
C TYR A 171 -5.07 6.78 12.77
#